data_ead9bb52375423b47c07cca478be3faf
#
_entry.id   ead9bb52375423b47c07cca478be3faf
#
_cell.length_a   1.000
_cell.length_b   1.000
_cell.length_c   1.000
_cell.angle_alpha   90.00
_cell.angle_beta   90.00
_cell.angle_gamma   90.00
#
_symmetry.space_group_name_H-M   'P 1'
#
loop_
_entity.id
_entity.type
_entity.pdbx_description
1 polymer ?
#
loop_
_entity_poly.entity_id
_entity_poly.type
_entity_poly.pdbx_seq_one_letter_code
_entity_poly.pdbx_strand_id
1 'polypeptide(L)'
;HDALPIYALVLELAAHDPQQGVVFYTIDQRAASATLVLGRPVRVELTRHEDFRMSNPAPAGVLELTAGATRDGHLRGLRARLRFETGAFSEGSIEGIAAILTIGPYRWDAHEVIAYGVETNRVGTGPYRAPGAPQATFALEQVIDELAGRLGVDPIELRRRNAVTADDEMADGTTWGGKIGRA
;
A
#
# COMPACT_ATOMS: atom_id res chain seq x y z
N HIS A 1 27.69 28.65 9.56
CA HIS A 1 26.66 28.04 8.71
C HIS A 1 26.34 26.65 9.26
N ASP A 2 25.60 26.65 10.35
CA ASP A 2 25.23 25.47 11.11
C ASP A 2 23.93 24.91 10.54
N ALA A 3 24.01 24.32 9.35
CA ALA A 3 22.96 23.40 8.93
C ALA A 3 23.12 22.15 9.80
N LEU A 4 22.28 22.04 10.81
CA LEU A 4 22.09 20.76 11.47
C LEU A 4 21.83 19.73 10.37
N PRO A 5 22.55 18.62 10.34
CA PRO A 5 22.30 17.60 9.33
C PRO A 5 20.83 17.20 9.44
N ILE A 6 20.15 17.06 8.31
CA ILE A 6 18.76 16.66 8.20
C ILE A 6 18.44 15.46 9.12
N TYR A 7 19.42 14.60 9.36
CA TYR A 7 19.34 13.43 10.23
C TYR A 7 19.16 13.72 11.73
N ALA A 8 19.68 14.84 12.23
CA ALA A 8 19.44 15.23 13.63
C ALA A 8 17.98 15.68 13.83
N LEU A 9 17.38 16.30 12.82
CA LEU A 9 15.97 16.71 12.82
C LEU A 9 15.03 15.48 12.79
N VAL A 10 15.38 14.44 12.07
CA VAL A 10 14.58 13.20 12.00
C VAL A 10 14.59 12.47 13.34
N LEU A 11 15.73 12.44 14.04
CA LEU A 11 15.80 11.82 15.39
C LEU A 11 15.02 12.64 16.44
N GLU A 12 15.02 13.95 16.33
CA GLU A 12 14.27 14.82 17.24
C GLU A 12 12.76 14.72 17.02
N LEU A 13 12.31 14.59 15.78
CA LEU A 13 10.92 14.35 15.43
C LEU A 13 10.46 12.94 15.84
N ALA A 14 11.30 11.93 15.67
CA ALA A 14 11.00 10.55 16.08
C ALA A 14 10.90 10.40 17.62
N ALA A 15 11.62 11.21 18.37
CA ALA A 15 11.56 11.20 19.84
C ALA A 15 10.31 11.92 20.40
N HIS A 16 9.63 12.75 19.59
CA HIS A 16 8.56 13.62 20.05
C HIS A 16 7.14 13.12 19.85
N ASP A 17 6.92 12.08 19.03
CA ASP A 17 5.59 11.51 18.82
C ASP A 17 5.58 9.98 18.83
N PRO A 18 5.42 9.36 20.02
CA PRO A 18 5.35 7.91 20.13
C PRO A 18 4.07 7.30 19.56
N GLN A 19 3.10 8.09 19.07
CA GLN A 19 1.83 7.61 18.55
C GLN A 19 1.75 7.63 17.01
N GLN A 20 2.60 8.39 16.36
CA GLN A 20 2.76 8.29 14.91
C GLN A 20 3.80 7.21 14.64
N GLY A 21 3.37 6.10 14.04
CA GLY A 21 4.25 5.00 13.67
C GLY A 21 5.50 5.53 12.98
N VAL A 22 6.61 5.47 13.68
CA VAL A 22 7.89 5.97 13.18
C VAL A 22 8.32 5.02 12.08
N VAL A 23 8.33 5.51 10.84
CA VAL A 23 8.97 4.80 9.73
C VAL A 23 10.48 4.84 9.98
N PHE A 24 11.01 3.77 10.51
CA PHE A 24 12.43 3.65 10.81
C PHE A 24 13.22 3.41 9.52
N TYR A 25 13.82 4.44 8.98
CA TYR A 25 14.89 4.30 8.01
C TYR A 25 16.17 3.94 8.76
N THR A 26 16.41 2.65 8.98
CA THR A 26 17.52 2.14 9.80
C THR A 26 18.89 2.68 9.42
N ILE A 27 19.10 3.03 8.15
CA ILE A 27 20.35 3.58 7.64
C ILE A 27 20.51 5.03 8.05
N ASP A 28 19.46 5.82 7.95
CA ASP A 28 19.45 7.23 8.33
C ASP A 28 19.70 7.38 9.82
N GLN A 29 19.13 6.51 10.65
CA GLN A 29 19.38 6.48 12.08
C GLN A 29 20.85 6.14 12.41
N ARG A 30 21.43 5.17 11.71
CA ARG A 30 22.85 4.81 11.91
C ARG A 30 23.78 5.96 11.51
N ALA A 31 23.52 6.61 10.38
CA ALA A 31 24.28 7.78 9.95
C ALA A 31 24.13 8.95 10.95
N ALA A 32 22.93 9.20 11.44
CA ALA A 32 22.67 10.22 12.44
C ALA A 32 23.37 9.93 13.78
N SER A 33 23.25 8.71 14.29
CA SER A 33 23.92 8.29 15.52
C SER A 33 25.45 8.39 15.40
N ALA A 34 26.00 7.96 14.29
CA ALA A 34 27.45 8.06 14.04
C ALA A 34 27.89 9.53 13.94
N THR A 35 27.09 10.42 13.34
CA THR A 35 27.35 11.86 13.27
C THR A 35 27.38 12.47 14.67
N LEU A 36 26.43 12.12 15.54
CA LEU A 36 26.39 12.59 16.93
C LEU A 36 27.62 12.15 17.73
N VAL A 37 27.98 10.87 17.63
CA VAL A 37 29.11 10.30 18.37
C VAL A 37 30.45 10.90 17.91
N LEU A 38 30.60 11.12 16.61
CA LEU A 38 31.87 11.56 16.01
C LEU A 38 31.99 13.10 15.95
N GLY A 39 30.92 13.85 16.19
CA GLY A 39 30.90 15.31 16.09
C GLY A 39 31.22 15.85 14.68
N ARG A 40 31.04 15.05 13.64
CA ARG A 40 31.30 15.40 12.25
C ARG A 40 30.33 14.69 11.31
N PRO A 41 30.07 15.23 10.09
CA PRO A 41 29.20 14.60 9.11
C PRO A 41 29.69 13.18 8.77
N VAL A 42 28.73 12.24 8.73
CA VAL A 42 28.97 10.83 8.36
C VAL A 42 28.06 10.46 7.20
N ARG A 43 28.64 9.85 6.18
CA ARG A 43 27.92 9.24 5.08
C ARG A 43 27.92 7.72 5.24
N VAL A 44 26.74 7.14 5.15
CA VAL A 44 26.57 5.67 5.07
C VAL A 44 25.97 5.36 3.71
N GLU A 45 26.56 4.45 2.99
CA GLU A 45 26.13 4.01 1.67
C GLU A 45 26.11 2.49 1.65
N LEU A 46 24.95 1.91 1.33
CA LEU A 46 24.81 0.47 1.17
C LEU A 46 25.23 0.06 -0.24
N THR A 47 25.89 -1.08 -0.33
CA THR A 47 25.98 -1.81 -1.60
C THR A 47 24.57 -2.34 -1.97
N ARG A 48 24.35 -2.65 -3.25
CA ARG A 48 23.07 -3.24 -3.68
C ARG A 48 22.74 -4.55 -2.95
N HIS A 49 23.75 -5.32 -2.62
CA HIS A 49 23.57 -6.57 -1.87
C HIS A 49 23.11 -6.33 -0.42
N GLU A 50 23.69 -5.33 0.24
CA GLU A 50 23.28 -4.93 1.59
C GLU A 50 21.89 -4.33 1.58
N ASP A 51 21.57 -3.47 0.60
CA ASP A 51 20.26 -2.88 0.42
C ASP A 51 19.16 -3.96 0.35
N PHE A 52 19.33 -4.99 -0.47
CA PHE A 52 18.38 -6.10 -0.55
C PHE A 52 18.25 -6.94 0.73
N ARG A 53 19.22 -6.88 1.63
CA ARG A 53 19.24 -7.67 2.86
C ARG A 53 18.88 -6.89 4.11
N MET A 54 18.99 -5.57 4.08
CA MET A 54 18.89 -4.71 5.26
C MET A 54 17.80 -3.65 5.15
N SER A 55 17.27 -3.39 3.95
CA SER A 55 16.14 -2.49 3.78
C SER A 55 14.81 -3.23 3.89
N ASN A 56 13.74 -2.47 4.04
CA ASN A 56 12.39 -2.98 4.14
C ASN A 56 11.77 -3.10 2.74
N PRO A 57 11.75 -4.28 2.12
CA PRO A 57 11.16 -4.46 0.81
C PRO A 57 9.64 -4.32 0.89
N ALA A 58 9.03 -3.98 -0.23
CA ALA A 58 7.57 -4.09 -0.35
C ALA A 58 7.14 -5.55 -0.10
N PRO A 59 6.00 -5.77 0.59
CA PRO A 59 5.57 -7.12 0.92
C PRO A 59 5.20 -7.93 -0.32
N ALA A 60 5.60 -9.19 -0.35
CA ALA A 60 5.02 -10.16 -1.25
C ALA A 60 3.57 -10.46 -0.81
N GLY A 61 2.72 -10.82 -1.76
CA GLY A 61 1.33 -11.11 -1.45
C GLY A 61 0.71 -12.16 -2.35
N VAL A 62 -0.29 -12.84 -1.81
CA VAL A 62 -1.22 -13.69 -2.55
C VAL A 62 -2.60 -13.07 -2.43
N LEU A 63 -3.17 -12.68 -3.56
CA LEU A 63 -4.44 -12.00 -3.64
C LEU A 63 -5.42 -12.87 -4.44
N GLU A 64 -6.47 -13.33 -3.77
CA GLU A 64 -7.53 -14.16 -4.36
C GLU A 64 -8.79 -13.30 -4.47
N LEU A 65 -9.21 -12.99 -5.69
CA LEU A 65 -10.39 -12.19 -5.95
C LEU A 65 -11.43 -13.01 -6.72
N THR A 66 -12.69 -12.81 -6.36
CA THR A 66 -13.84 -13.32 -7.08
C THR A 66 -14.82 -12.16 -7.28
N ALA A 67 -15.21 -11.90 -8.50
CA ALA A 67 -16.16 -10.84 -8.81
C ALA A 67 -17.31 -11.37 -9.67
N GLY A 68 -18.44 -10.71 -9.52
CA GLY A 68 -19.64 -10.97 -10.32
C GLY A 68 -20.22 -9.70 -10.90
N ALA A 69 -20.74 -9.80 -12.12
CA ALA A 69 -21.45 -8.75 -12.81
C ALA A 69 -22.71 -9.27 -13.50
N THR A 70 -23.63 -8.37 -13.79
CA THR A 70 -24.79 -8.67 -14.66
C THR A 70 -24.36 -8.75 -16.13
N ARG A 71 -25.20 -9.30 -16.98
CA ARG A 71 -24.91 -9.42 -18.42
C ARG A 71 -24.72 -8.09 -19.12
N ASP A 72 -25.35 -7.04 -18.61
CA ASP A 72 -25.22 -5.67 -19.09
C ASP A 72 -24.02 -4.91 -18.49
N GLY A 73 -23.18 -5.60 -17.68
CA GLY A 73 -21.93 -5.09 -17.19
C GLY A 73 -22.00 -4.28 -15.89
N HIS A 74 -23.07 -4.38 -15.09
CA HIS A 74 -23.09 -3.81 -13.75
C HIS A 74 -22.38 -4.74 -12.76
N LEU A 75 -21.42 -4.22 -12.00
CA LEU A 75 -20.67 -4.96 -10.98
C LEU A 75 -21.56 -5.20 -9.75
N ARG A 76 -21.76 -6.46 -9.42
CA ARG A 76 -22.67 -6.88 -8.34
C ARG A 76 -21.95 -7.19 -7.04
N GLY A 77 -20.86 -7.92 -7.10
CA GLY A 77 -20.18 -8.35 -5.91
C GLY A 77 -18.69 -8.59 -6.11
N LEU A 78 -17.93 -8.25 -5.08
CA LEU A 78 -16.50 -8.53 -4.98
C LEU A 78 -16.21 -9.26 -3.68
N ARG A 79 -15.55 -10.40 -3.76
CA ARG A 79 -14.95 -11.04 -2.61
C ARG A 79 -13.43 -11.09 -2.82
N ALA A 80 -12.69 -10.63 -1.84
CA ALA A 80 -11.24 -10.64 -1.87
C ALA A 80 -10.64 -11.22 -0.59
N ARG A 81 -9.62 -12.05 -0.74
CA ARG A 81 -8.76 -12.54 0.34
C ARG A 81 -7.32 -12.19 0.03
N LEU A 82 -6.74 -11.37 0.86
CA LEU A 82 -5.40 -10.83 0.68
C LEU A 82 -4.50 -11.40 1.78
N ARG A 83 -3.35 -11.94 1.41
CA ARG A 83 -2.32 -12.37 2.35
C ARG A 83 -1.04 -11.67 1.97
N PHE A 84 -0.52 -10.84 2.86
CA PHE A 84 0.73 -10.12 2.67
C PHE A 84 1.77 -10.63 3.65
N GLU A 85 2.98 -10.83 3.16
CA GLU A 85 4.13 -11.17 3.99
C GLU A 85 4.56 -9.93 4.80
N THR A 86 4.70 -10.06 6.11
CA THR A 86 5.20 -8.99 6.98
C THR A 86 6.69 -9.15 7.32
N GLY A 87 7.27 -10.30 6.99
CA GLY A 87 8.59 -10.66 7.48
C GLY A 87 8.57 -11.01 8.97
N ALA A 88 9.69 -10.88 9.65
CA ALA A 88 9.83 -11.20 11.07
C ALA A 88 9.20 -10.13 12.00
N PHE A 89 8.93 -8.94 11.48
CA PHE A 89 8.22 -7.86 12.22
C PHE A 89 7.37 -7.06 11.24
N SER A 90 6.18 -6.70 11.70
CA SER A 90 5.30 -5.81 10.94
C SER A 90 5.65 -4.34 11.22
N GLU A 91 5.95 -3.58 10.19
CA GLU A 91 6.14 -2.12 10.27
C GLU A 91 4.92 -1.38 9.71
N GLY A 92 3.75 -1.69 10.19
CA GLY A 92 2.49 -1.05 9.78
C GLY A 92 1.55 -2.00 9.06
N SER A 93 0.31 -1.58 8.90
CA SER A 93 -0.77 -2.39 8.30
C SER A 93 -0.86 -2.13 6.80
N ILE A 94 0.09 -2.67 6.02
CA ILE A 94 0.05 -2.56 4.56
C ILE A 94 -1.14 -3.35 4.00
N GLU A 95 -1.44 -4.50 4.60
CA GLU A 95 -2.61 -5.31 4.28
C GLU A 95 -3.92 -4.57 4.53
N GLY A 96 -4.00 -3.75 5.57
CA GLY A 96 -5.17 -2.92 5.86
C GLY A 96 -5.40 -1.84 4.78
N ILE A 97 -4.33 -1.16 4.36
CA ILE A 97 -4.40 -0.18 3.28
C ILE A 97 -4.79 -0.87 1.95
N ALA A 98 -4.18 -2.03 1.66
CA ALA A 98 -4.52 -2.81 0.49
C ALA A 98 -5.99 -3.24 0.50
N ALA A 99 -6.54 -3.62 1.67
CA ALA A 99 -7.95 -4.01 1.81
C ALA A 99 -8.89 -2.87 1.42
N ILE A 100 -8.66 -1.66 1.92
CA ILE A 100 -9.46 -0.47 1.59
C ILE A 100 -9.40 -0.18 0.08
N LEU A 101 -8.24 -0.34 -0.53
CA LEU A 101 -8.01 0.00 -1.94
C LEU A 101 -8.42 -1.11 -2.91
N THR A 102 -8.70 -2.33 -2.42
CA THR A 102 -9.02 -3.48 -3.28
C THR A 102 -10.34 -3.33 -4.01
N ILE A 103 -11.31 -2.56 -3.49
CA ILE A 103 -12.57 -2.31 -4.21
C ILE A 103 -12.36 -1.42 -5.44
N GLY A 104 -11.22 -0.73 -5.53
CA GLY A 104 -10.89 0.19 -6.61
C GLY A 104 -11.86 1.37 -6.72
N PRO A 105 -11.80 2.11 -7.82
CA PRO A 105 -12.70 3.22 -8.10
C PRO A 105 -14.02 2.75 -8.73
N TYR A 106 -14.56 1.61 -8.27
CA TYR A 106 -15.75 1.00 -8.83
C TYR A 106 -16.88 0.88 -7.80
N ARG A 107 -18.12 1.01 -8.30
CA ARG A 107 -19.32 0.74 -7.53
C ARG A 107 -19.63 -0.75 -7.52
N TRP A 108 -19.72 -1.32 -6.33
CA TRP A 108 -20.14 -2.68 -6.08
C TRP A 108 -21.43 -2.67 -5.26
N ASP A 109 -22.41 -3.51 -5.58
CA ASP A 109 -23.60 -3.64 -4.75
C ASP A 109 -23.28 -4.24 -3.38
N ALA A 110 -22.29 -5.12 -3.34
CA ALA A 110 -21.74 -5.70 -2.12
C ALA A 110 -20.28 -6.06 -2.27
N HIS A 111 -19.51 -5.94 -1.20
CA HIS A 111 -18.13 -6.42 -1.18
C HIS A 111 -17.76 -7.03 0.17
N GLU A 112 -16.86 -8.00 0.12
CA GLU A 112 -16.23 -8.60 1.29
C GLU A 112 -14.72 -8.64 1.02
N VAL A 113 -13.95 -7.92 1.82
CA VAL A 113 -12.50 -7.91 1.72
C VAL A 113 -11.89 -8.33 3.06
N ILE A 114 -11.10 -9.39 3.05
CA ILE A 114 -10.41 -9.90 4.22
C ILE A 114 -8.91 -9.89 3.92
N ALA A 115 -8.14 -9.22 4.75
CA ALA A 115 -6.69 -9.11 4.60
C ALA A 115 -5.96 -9.66 5.83
N TYR A 116 -4.84 -10.31 5.59
CA TYR A 116 -3.98 -10.90 6.62
C TYR A 116 -2.54 -10.47 6.41
N GLY A 117 -1.88 -10.01 7.49
CA GLY A 117 -0.44 -10.00 7.60
C GLY A 117 0.07 -11.37 8.04
N VAL A 118 1.05 -11.92 7.33
CA VAL A 118 1.61 -13.25 7.59
C VAL A 118 3.08 -13.08 8.00
N GLU A 119 3.39 -13.42 9.22
CA GLU A 119 4.78 -13.41 9.71
C GLU A 119 5.59 -14.53 9.05
N THR A 120 6.81 -14.21 8.68
CA THR A 120 7.74 -15.13 8.02
C THR A 120 9.17 -14.93 8.52
N ASN A 121 10.05 -15.91 8.26
CA ASN A 121 11.47 -15.84 8.63
C ASN A 121 12.31 -15.01 7.62
N ARG A 122 11.76 -13.88 7.17
CA ARG A 122 12.44 -12.94 6.26
C ARG A 122 12.66 -11.59 6.93
N VAL A 123 13.39 -10.70 6.29
CA VAL A 123 13.48 -9.31 6.73
C VAL A 123 12.08 -8.69 6.80
N GLY A 124 11.86 -7.80 7.77
CA GLY A 124 10.60 -7.08 7.89
C GLY A 124 10.29 -6.32 6.61
N THR A 125 9.03 -6.39 6.17
CA THR A 125 8.57 -5.63 5.02
C THR A 125 8.11 -4.26 5.46
N GLY A 126 8.20 -3.28 4.58
CA GLY A 126 7.85 -1.91 4.91
C GLY A 126 7.06 -1.21 3.82
N PRO A 127 6.61 0.02 4.09
CA PRO A 127 5.86 0.79 3.14
C PRO A 127 6.75 1.20 1.96
N TYR A 128 6.28 0.91 0.77
CA TYR A 128 6.78 1.44 -0.47
C TYR A 128 5.71 2.38 -1.05
N ARG A 129 6.06 3.36 -1.85
CA ARG A 129 5.13 4.38 -2.42
C ARG A 129 3.75 3.79 -2.75
N ALA A 130 2.68 4.35 -2.13
CA ALA A 130 1.32 3.82 -2.15
C ALA A 130 1.23 2.38 -1.60
N PRO A 131 1.55 2.15 -0.31
CA PRO A 131 1.68 0.81 0.28
C PRO A 131 0.45 -0.06 0.02
N GLY A 132 0.66 -1.25 -0.54
CA GLY A 132 -0.41 -2.20 -0.84
C GLY A 132 -1.26 -1.87 -2.08
N ALA A 133 -1.34 -0.61 -2.49
CA ALA A 133 -2.16 -0.20 -3.63
C ALA A 133 -1.74 -0.84 -4.96
N PRO A 134 -0.44 -0.90 -5.34
CA PRO A 134 -0.04 -1.54 -6.59
C PRO A 134 -0.47 -3.00 -6.67
N GLN A 135 -0.30 -3.76 -5.58
CA GLN A 135 -0.67 -5.17 -5.54
C GLN A 135 -2.20 -5.34 -5.64
N ALA A 136 -2.96 -4.58 -4.84
CA ALA A 136 -4.42 -4.63 -4.83
C ALA A 136 -5.01 -4.22 -6.18
N THR A 137 -4.54 -3.10 -6.74
CA THR A 137 -5.01 -2.58 -8.02
C THR A 137 -4.66 -3.55 -9.16
N PHE A 138 -3.43 -4.08 -9.18
CA PHE A 138 -3.05 -5.06 -10.20
C PHE A 138 -4.00 -6.27 -10.20
N ALA A 139 -4.28 -6.84 -9.02
CA ALA A 139 -5.17 -7.98 -8.91
C ALA A 139 -6.61 -7.65 -9.32
N LEU A 140 -7.13 -6.50 -8.88
CA LEU A 140 -8.48 -6.06 -9.24
C LEU A 140 -8.62 -5.85 -10.74
N GLU A 141 -7.70 -5.10 -11.36
CA GLU A 141 -7.79 -4.74 -12.78
C GLU A 141 -7.70 -5.96 -13.69
N GLN A 142 -6.96 -7.03 -13.29
CA GLN A 142 -6.99 -8.30 -14.01
C GLN A 142 -8.40 -8.93 -13.98
N VAL A 143 -9.07 -8.89 -12.83
CA VAL A 143 -10.43 -9.41 -12.70
C VAL A 143 -11.43 -8.60 -13.52
N ILE A 144 -11.28 -7.27 -13.56
CA ILE A 144 -12.13 -6.39 -14.38
C ILE A 144 -11.95 -6.68 -15.87
N ASP A 145 -10.71 -6.88 -16.33
CA ASP A 145 -10.44 -7.25 -17.73
C ASP A 145 -10.99 -8.62 -18.09
N GLU A 146 -10.87 -9.60 -17.17
CA GLU A 146 -11.44 -10.93 -17.38
C GLU A 146 -12.97 -10.89 -17.46
N LEU A 147 -13.62 -10.10 -16.58
CA LEU A 147 -15.07 -9.90 -16.62
C LEU A 147 -15.51 -9.27 -17.96
N ALA A 148 -14.81 -8.22 -18.40
CA ALA A 148 -15.08 -7.57 -19.66
C ALA A 148 -15.02 -8.55 -20.84
N GLY A 149 -13.96 -9.39 -20.88
CA GLY A 149 -13.81 -10.43 -21.89
C GLY A 149 -14.92 -11.48 -21.86
N ARG A 150 -15.32 -11.95 -20.68
CA ARG A 150 -16.40 -12.92 -20.50
C ARG A 150 -17.78 -12.37 -20.89
N LEU A 151 -18.00 -11.08 -20.66
CA LEU A 151 -19.25 -10.39 -21.02
C LEU A 151 -19.29 -9.94 -22.48
N GLY A 152 -18.16 -9.92 -23.18
CA GLY A 152 -18.03 -9.35 -24.52
C GLY A 152 -18.23 -7.83 -24.54
N VAL A 153 -17.90 -7.14 -23.44
CA VAL A 153 -17.98 -5.69 -23.30
C VAL A 153 -16.59 -5.09 -23.41
N ASP A 154 -16.48 -3.92 -24.03
CA ASP A 154 -15.21 -3.18 -24.06
C ASP A 154 -14.73 -2.90 -22.63
N PRO A 155 -13.45 -3.18 -22.29
CA PRO A 155 -12.93 -3.02 -20.92
C PRO A 155 -13.01 -1.57 -20.41
N ILE A 156 -12.87 -0.58 -21.27
CA ILE A 156 -12.98 0.83 -20.88
C ILE A 156 -14.45 1.17 -20.61
N GLU A 157 -15.34 0.67 -21.42
CA GLU A 157 -16.77 0.88 -21.22
C GLU A 157 -17.27 0.21 -19.94
N LEU A 158 -16.77 -0.99 -19.60
CA LEU A 158 -17.09 -1.64 -18.32
C LEU A 158 -16.66 -0.76 -17.14
N ARG A 159 -15.44 -0.19 -17.19
CA ARG A 159 -14.94 0.73 -16.17
C ARG A 159 -15.79 2.00 -16.05
N ARG A 160 -16.12 2.62 -17.18
CA ARG A 160 -16.93 3.85 -17.20
C ARG A 160 -18.33 3.66 -16.57
N ARG A 161 -18.99 2.53 -16.85
CA ARG A 161 -20.31 2.20 -16.29
C ARG A 161 -20.30 2.09 -14.77
N ASN A 162 -19.21 1.59 -14.23
CA ASN A 162 -19.08 1.27 -12.82
C ASN A 162 -18.21 2.25 -12.05
N ALA A 163 -17.73 3.30 -12.67
CA ALA A 163 -16.89 4.30 -12.00
C ALA A 163 -17.65 4.96 -10.85
N VAL A 164 -16.97 5.13 -9.72
CA VAL A 164 -17.51 5.83 -8.54
C VAL A 164 -17.69 7.32 -8.82
N THR A 165 -18.60 7.92 -8.09
CA THR A 165 -18.79 9.37 -8.00
C THR A 165 -18.29 9.89 -6.65
N ALA A 166 -18.31 11.20 -6.46
CA ALA A 166 -17.87 11.82 -5.20
C ALA A 166 -18.70 11.38 -3.99
N ASP A 167 -19.96 10.99 -4.21
CA ASP A 167 -20.91 10.63 -3.15
C ASP A 167 -20.88 9.12 -2.82
N ASP A 168 -20.18 8.32 -3.62
CA ASP A 168 -20.03 6.88 -3.37
C ASP A 168 -19.11 6.61 -2.18
N GLU A 169 -19.36 5.50 -1.48
CA GLU A 169 -18.57 5.09 -0.30
C GLU A 169 -17.35 4.24 -0.68
N MET A 170 -16.27 4.42 0.07
CA MET A 170 -15.10 3.55 0.07
C MET A 170 -15.33 2.32 0.97
N ALA A 171 -14.43 1.34 0.93
CA ALA A 171 -14.50 0.13 1.76
C ALA A 171 -14.49 0.40 3.28
N ASP A 172 -13.97 1.54 3.70
CA ASP A 172 -13.94 1.96 5.11
C ASP A 172 -15.15 2.81 5.54
N GLY A 173 -16.16 2.96 4.66
CA GLY A 173 -17.35 3.77 4.90
C GLY A 173 -17.17 5.28 4.73
N THR A 174 -15.97 5.73 4.36
CA THR A 174 -15.74 7.14 4.00
C THR A 174 -16.16 7.39 2.55
N THR A 175 -16.51 8.63 2.20
CA THR A 175 -16.85 8.97 0.82
C THR A 175 -15.62 9.30 -0.03
N TRP A 176 -15.74 9.08 -1.32
CA TRP A 176 -14.68 9.46 -2.27
C TRP A 176 -14.44 10.98 -2.29
N GLY A 177 -15.48 11.78 -2.15
CA GLY A 177 -15.40 13.23 -2.03
C GLY A 177 -14.45 13.88 -3.04
N GLY A 178 -13.67 14.86 -2.58
CA GLY A 178 -12.66 15.53 -3.41
C GLY A 178 -11.40 14.72 -3.75
N LYS A 179 -11.36 13.44 -3.40
CA LYS A 179 -10.23 12.53 -3.67
C LYS A 179 -10.21 12.01 -5.11
N ILE A 180 -11.34 12.11 -5.81
CA ILE A 180 -11.43 11.69 -7.22
C ILE A 180 -10.79 12.78 -8.07
N GLY A 181 -9.71 12.43 -8.77
CA GLY A 181 -9.10 13.30 -9.75
C GLY A 181 -10.10 13.65 -10.86
N ARG A 182 -10.15 14.91 -11.28
CA ARG A 182 -10.90 15.27 -12.46
C ARG A 182 -10.16 14.69 -13.68
N ALA A 183 -10.85 13.83 -14.42
CA ALA A 183 -10.41 13.38 -15.73
C ALA A 183 -10.51 14.52 -16.75
#